data_60fa51272c75edac7cfc1563a8f902a8
#
_entry.id   60fa51272c75edac7cfc1563a8f902a8
#
_cell.length_a   1.000
_cell.length_b   1.000
_cell.length_c   1.000
_cell.angle_alpha   90.00
_cell.angle_beta   90.00
_cell.angle_gamma   90.00
#
_symmetry.space_group_name_H-M   'P 1'
#
loop_
_entity.id
_entity.type
_entity.pdbx_description
1 polymer ?
#
loop_
_entity_poly.entity_id
_entity_poly.type
_entity_poly.pdbx_seq_one_letter_code
_entity_poly.pdbx_strand_id
1 'polypeptide(L)'
;SGVKVYDPYHPKARDIYWNYLNKGIFQLGMDGWWMDSTEPDHFNPKDSDFDRQTYSGSFRSVRNAFPLVTVGGVSDHQRALTRDKRVIILTRSGFLGQQRYGSNVWTGDVGSSWDMFRRQITAGLNFSLTGMPHWNTDLGGFFAGSYNNSLGGGTATKNPMFHELYVRWAQFGVFCPMMRSHGADAPREIFLYGKAGEPVYDALVDAIKLRYSLMPYIYSTSWEVSHRNSTFMRALFMDFLSDPKTWNMGSEY
;
A
#
# COMPACT_ATOMS: atom_id res chain seq x y z
N SER A 1 18.09 -8.13 -17.59
CA SER A 1 18.36 -7.03 -16.69
C SER A 1 19.48 -7.40 -15.73
N GLY A 2 20.37 -6.47 -15.38
CA GLY A 2 21.48 -6.71 -14.44
C GLY A 2 21.05 -6.72 -12.95
N VAL A 3 19.75 -6.75 -12.68
CA VAL A 3 19.22 -6.74 -11.30
C VAL A 3 19.48 -8.09 -10.66
N LYS A 4 20.05 -8.05 -9.46
CA LYS A 4 20.25 -9.23 -8.61
C LYS A 4 19.43 -9.04 -7.34
N VAL A 5 18.72 -10.10 -6.94
CA VAL A 5 17.97 -10.15 -5.70
C VAL A 5 18.89 -10.67 -4.60
N TYR A 6 18.92 -10.00 -3.44
CA TYR A 6 19.64 -10.49 -2.27
C TYR A 6 18.85 -11.62 -1.59
N ASP A 7 19.52 -12.42 -0.79
CA ASP A 7 18.87 -13.47 0.02
C ASP A 7 18.45 -12.90 1.38
N PRO A 8 17.16 -12.50 1.57
CA PRO A 8 16.70 -11.93 2.83
C PRO A 8 16.62 -12.97 3.96
N TYR A 9 16.66 -14.26 3.63
CA TYR A 9 16.62 -15.33 4.61
C TYR A 9 17.98 -15.45 5.34
N HIS A 10 19.06 -15.01 4.69
CA HIS A 10 20.39 -15.04 5.29
C HIS A 10 20.60 -13.87 6.27
N PRO A 11 20.83 -14.12 7.58
CA PRO A 11 20.98 -13.04 8.58
C PRO A 11 22.01 -11.99 8.17
N LYS A 12 23.20 -12.41 7.74
CA LYS A 12 24.27 -11.51 7.31
C LYS A 12 23.87 -10.65 6.11
N ALA A 13 23.02 -11.14 5.22
CA ALA A 13 22.55 -10.34 4.10
C ALA A 13 21.59 -9.24 4.57
N ARG A 14 20.73 -9.50 5.57
CA ARG A 14 19.91 -8.46 6.21
C ARG A 14 20.77 -7.42 6.92
N ASP A 15 21.84 -7.84 7.63
CA ASP A 15 22.77 -6.91 8.30
C ASP A 15 23.43 -5.97 7.27
N ILE A 16 23.90 -6.51 6.15
CA ILE A 16 24.51 -5.72 5.07
C ILE A 16 23.49 -4.75 4.48
N TYR A 17 22.29 -5.23 4.15
CA TYR A 17 21.22 -4.41 3.61
C TYR A 17 20.87 -3.26 4.56
N TRP A 18 20.67 -3.57 5.85
CA TRP A 18 20.41 -2.56 6.86
C TRP A 18 21.53 -1.54 7.00
N ASN A 19 22.77 -1.97 6.99
CA ASN A 19 23.91 -1.05 7.11
C ASN A 19 23.92 0.02 6.02
N TYR A 20 23.57 -0.36 4.78
CA TYR A 20 23.44 0.61 3.69
C TYR A 20 22.22 1.51 3.87
N LEU A 21 21.08 0.97 4.25
CA LEU A 21 19.87 1.74 4.52
C LEU A 21 20.08 2.73 5.67
N ASN A 22 20.70 2.26 6.75
CA ASN A 22 20.97 3.11 7.90
C ASN A 22 21.89 4.27 7.53
N LYS A 23 23.04 3.98 6.93
CA LYS A 23 24.02 4.99 6.55
C LYS A 23 23.50 5.96 5.47
N GLY A 24 22.80 5.45 4.47
CA GLY A 24 22.38 6.23 3.30
C GLY A 24 21.04 6.94 3.45
N ILE A 25 20.19 6.54 4.39
CA ILE A 25 18.81 7.03 4.49
C ILE A 25 18.45 7.35 5.94
N PHE A 26 18.51 6.38 6.85
CA PHE A 26 17.95 6.54 8.21
C PHE A 26 18.68 7.61 9.02
N GLN A 27 20.02 7.61 8.97
CA GLN A 27 20.85 8.61 9.68
C GLN A 27 20.68 10.03 9.13
N LEU A 28 20.11 10.19 7.92
CA LEU A 28 19.78 11.50 7.36
C LEU A 28 18.47 12.08 7.92
N GLY A 29 17.79 11.37 8.82
CA GLY A 29 16.60 11.85 9.52
C GLY A 29 15.28 11.34 8.97
N MET A 30 15.28 10.32 8.10
CA MET A 30 14.05 9.72 7.56
C MET A 30 13.22 9.07 8.66
N ASP A 31 11.89 9.22 8.57
CA ASP A 31 10.94 8.75 9.58
C ASP A 31 10.16 7.49 9.18
N GLY A 32 10.19 7.12 7.91
CA GLY A 32 9.47 5.95 7.40
C GLY A 32 10.12 5.39 6.14
N TRP A 33 9.72 4.19 5.77
CA TRP A 33 10.26 3.43 4.66
C TRP A 33 9.22 3.23 3.58
N TRP A 34 9.62 3.40 2.33
CA TRP A 34 8.91 2.91 1.17
C TRP A 34 9.73 1.81 0.53
N MET A 35 9.21 0.57 0.63
CA MET A 35 9.90 -0.64 0.19
C MET A 35 9.13 -1.25 -0.98
N ASP A 36 9.52 -0.85 -2.17
CA ASP A 36 8.97 -1.39 -3.41
C ASP A 36 9.61 -2.73 -3.77
N SER A 37 9.00 -3.45 -4.69
CA SER A 37 9.52 -4.69 -5.28
C SER A 37 9.83 -5.81 -4.27
N THR A 38 9.09 -5.86 -3.18
CA THR A 38 9.30 -6.82 -2.09
C THR A 38 8.70 -8.21 -2.33
N GLU A 39 8.23 -8.55 -3.53
CA GLU A 39 7.73 -9.90 -3.92
C GLU A 39 8.83 -10.92 -4.28
N PRO A 40 10.06 -10.71 -4.83
CA PRO A 40 10.67 -9.55 -5.49
C PRO A 40 10.19 -9.38 -6.93
N ASP A 41 10.02 -8.13 -7.34
CA ASP A 41 9.74 -7.74 -8.71
C ASP A 41 11.03 -7.47 -9.51
N HIS A 42 10.88 -7.25 -10.85
CA HIS A 42 11.98 -7.04 -11.80
C HIS A 42 13.00 -8.19 -11.84
N PHE A 43 12.76 -9.22 -11.07
CA PHE A 43 13.43 -10.49 -11.14
C PHE A 43 12.63 -11.37 -12.11
N ASN A 44 12.98 -11.35 -13.38
CA ASN A 44 12.31 -12.17 -14.39
C ASN A 44 12.89 -13.60 -14.34
N PRO A 45 12.44 -14.47 -13.43
CA PRO A 45 13.05 -15.76 -13.17
C PRO A 45 12.65 -16.73 -14.27
N LYS A 46 13.62 -17.55 -14.68
CA LYS A 46 13.34 -18.82 -15.37
C LYS A 46 12.87 -19.82 -14.33
N ASP A 47 12.18 -20.86 -14.76
CA ASP A 47 11.68 -21.88 -13.82
C ASP A 47 12.81 -22.49 -12.95
N SER A 48 13.99 -22.71 -13.55
CA SER A 48 15.18 -23.17 -12.85
C SER A 48 15.71 -22.21 -11.76
N ASP A 49 15.40 -20.93 -11.82
CA ASP A 49 15.83 -19.98 -10.80
C ASP A 49 15.07 -20.18 -9.49
N PHE A 50 13.88 -20.75 -9.55
CA PHE A 50 13.11 -21.07 -8.35
C PHE A 50 13.72 -22.22 -7.53
N ASP A 51 14.55 -23.06 -8.13
CA ASP A 51 15.21 -24.17 -7.45
C ASP A 51 16.54 -23.80 -6.82
N ARG A 52 17.00 -22.55 -7.02
CA ARG A 52 18.22 -22.03 -6.35
C ARG A 52 18.06 -22.06 -4.84
N GLN A 53 19.13 -22.46 -4.17
CA GLN A 53 19.15 -22.51 -2.72
C GLN A 53 19.30 -21.11 -2.13
N THR A 54 18.43 -20.81 -1.18
CA THR A 54 18.55 -19.71 -0.23
C THR A 54 19.02 -20.26 1.11
N TYR A 55 19.27 -19.37 2.07
CA TYR A 55 19.64 -19.80 3.43
C TYR A 55 18.57 -20.69 4.10
N SER A 56 17.30 -20.54 3.76
CA SER A 56 16.16 -21.27 4.37
C SER A 56 15.57 -22.38 3.48
N GLY A 57 16.19 -22.72 2.37
CA GLY A 57 15.70 -23.74 1.44
C GLY A 57 15.65 -23.24 0.00
N SER A 58 15.02 -23.99 -0.92
CA SER A 58 14.89 -23.53 -2.30
C SER A 58 14.04 -22.28 -2.37
N PHE A 59 14.34 -21.37 -3.30
CA PHE A 59 13.53 -20.17 -3.49
C PHE A 59 12.06 -20.52 -3.78
N ARG A 60 11.81 -21.59 -4.52
CA ARG A 60 10.47 -22.14 -4.76
C ARG A 60 9.68 -22.38 -3.48
N SER A 61 10.33 -22.93 -2.45
CA SER A 61 9.67 -23.27 -1.18
C SER A 61 9.42 -22.07 -0.26
N VAL A 62 10.25 -21.01 -0.37
CA VAL A 62 10.23 -19.90 0.59
C VAL A 62 9.79 -18.56 0.00
N ARG A 63 9.70 -18.43 -1.33
CA ARG A 63 9.52 -17.13 -2.02
C ARG A 63 8.36 -16.30 -1.53
N ASN A 64 7.25 -16.93 -1.16
CA ASN A 64 6.06 -16.19 -0.72
C ASN A 64 6.28 -15.45 0.62
N ALA A 65 7.24 -15.91 1.42
CA ALA A 65 7.62 -15.26 2.67
C ALA A 65 8.70 -14.18 2.48
N PHE A 66 9.15 -13.92 1.25
CA PHE A 66 10.15 -12.91 0.95
C PHE A 66 9.81 -11.53 1.54
N PRO A 67 8.58 -10.99 1.35
CA PRO A 67 8.21 -9.69 1.92
C PRO A 67 8.24 -9.70 3.45
N LEU A 68 7.77 -10.77 4.08
CA LEU A 68 7.78 -10.91 5.54
C LEU A 68 9.21 -10.78 6.09
N VAL A 69 10.15 -11.49 5.49
CA VAL A 69 11.54 -11.55 5.98
C VAL A 69 12.29 -10.26 5.66
N THR A 70 12.06 -9.67 4.49
CA THR A 70 12.65 -8.39 4.09
C THR A 70 12.17 -7.25 4.99
N VAL A 71 10.86 -7.13 5.18
CA VAL A 71 10.26 -6.10 6.03
C VAL A 71 10.67 -6.33 7.50
N GLY A 72 10.64 -7.57 7.95
CA GLY A 72 11.08 -7.94 9.30
C GLY A 72 12.53 -7.55 9.55
N GLY A 73 13.42 -7.79 8.59
CA GLY A 73 14.82 -7.40 8.71
C GLY A 73 15.01 -5.89 8.93
N VAL A 74 14.31 -5.04 8.20
CA VAL A 74 14.37 -3.58 8.38
C VAL A 74 13.78 -3.18 9.74
N SER A 75 12.62 -3.72 10.09
CA SER A 75 11.95 -3.42 11.37
C SER A 75 12.81 -3.80 12.58
N ASP A 76 13.35 -5.01 12.60
CA ASP A 76 14.13 -5.52 13.72
C ASP A 76 15.43 -4.73 13.92
N HIS A 77 16.12 -4.39 12.83
CA HIS A 77 17.34 -3.58 12.90
C HIS A 77 17.08 -2.15 13.35
N GLN A 78 16.01 -1.51 12.85
CA GLN A 78 15.64 -0.16 13.33
C GLN A 78 15.30 -0.21 14.83
N ARG A 79 14.55 -1.19 15.29
CA ARG A 79 14.19 -1.38 16.70
C ARG A 79 15.39 -1.65 17.58
N ALA A 80 16.38 -2.39 17.08
CA ALA A 80 17.64 -2.62 17.78
C ALA A 80 18.49 -1.35 17.89
N LEU A 81 18.43 -0.49 16.87
CA LEU A 81 19.20 0.76 16.86
C LEU A 81 18.54 1.85 17.74
N THR A 82 17.23 2.03 17.70
CA THR A 82 16.50 3.05 18.46
C THR A 82 15.05 2.68 18.71
N ARG A 83 14.51 3.18 19.82
CA ARG A 83 13.08 3.13 20.16
C ARG A 83 12.41 4.50 20.11
N ASP A 84 13.13 5.55 19.79
CA ASP A 84 12.62 6.92 19.76
C ASP A 84 11.73 7.18 18.56
N LYS A 85 11.90 6.41 17.47
CA LYS A 85 11.05 6.44 16.28
C LYS A 85 10.26 5.15 16.14
N ARG A 86 8.96 5.26 15.85
CA ARG A 86 8.14 4.12 15.45
C ARG A 86 8.59 3.61 14.08
N VAL A 87 8.53 2.30 13.88
CA VAL A 87 8.73 1.73 12.55
C VAL A 87 7.46 1.92 11.73
N ILE A 88 7.59 2.54 10.57
CA ILE A 88 6.53 2.68 9.57
C ILE A 88 7.12 2.23 8.24
N ILE A 89 6.53 1.20 7.65
CA ILE A 89 6.96 0.62 6.38
C ILE A 89 5.76 0.57 5.44
N LEU A 90 5.85 1.25 4.31
CA LEU A 90 4.95 1.06 3.18
C LEU A 90 5.61 0.09 2.21
N THR A 91 4.97 -1.04 1.94
CA THR A 91 5.54 -2.11 1.10
C THR A 91 4.53 -2.62 0.08
N ARG A 92 5.00 -3.06 -1.09
CA ARG A 92 4.11 -3.50 -2.18
C ARG A 92 3.54 -4.89 -1.97
N SER A 93 4.18 -5.74 -1.22
CA SER A 93 3.71 -7.10 -1.02
C SER A 93 3.62 -7.47 0.45
N GLY A 94 2.83 -8.49 0.74
CA GLY A 94 2.55 -8.93 2.09
C GLY A 94 2.51 -10.43 2.24
N PHE A 95 2.80 -10.88 3.45
CA PHE A 95 2.65 -12.27 3.86
C PHE A 95 2.12 -12.31 5.29
N LEU A 96 1.41 -13.36 5.64
CA LEU A 96 0.81 -13.54 6.95
C LEU A 96 1.84 -13.37 8.07
N GLY A 97 1.51 -12.53 9.06
CA GLY A 97 2.41 -12.21 10.17
C GLY A 97 3.22 -10.92 9.98
N GLN A 98 3.20 -10.30 8.79
CA GLN A 98 3.96 -9.08 8.50
C GLN A 98 3.43 -7.84 9.24
N GLN A 99 2.16 -7.83 9.63
CA GLN A 99 1.53 -6.75 10.40
C GLN A 99 2.29 -6.38 11.68
N ARG A 100 3.02 -7.31 12.30
CA ARG A 100 3.83 -7.07 13.51
C ARG A 100 5.03 -6.14 13.30
N TYR A 101 5.40 -5.89 12.05
CA TYR A 101 6.58 -5.10 11.70
C TYR A 101 6.28 -3.63 11.38
N GLY A 102 5.06 -3.15 11.69
CA GLY A 102 4.66 -1.78 11.41
C GLY A 102 4.49 -1.51 9.92
N SER A 103 4.10 -2.54 9.16
CA SER A 103 3.95 -2.45 7.71
C SER A 103 2.51 -2.15 7.28
N ASN A 104 2.38 -1.28 6.30
CA ASN A 104 1.21 -1.05 5.48
C ASN A 104 1.48 -1.61 4.08
N VAL A 105 0.55 -2.36 3.52
CA VAL A 105 0.68 -2.95 2.19
C VAL A 105 -0.18 -2.18 1.20
N TRP A 106 0.39 -1.74 0.07
CA TRP A 106 -0.44 -1.23 -1.03
C TRP A 106 -0.62 -2.27 -2.12
N THR A 107 -1.64 -2.10 -2.92
CA THR A 107 -2.05 -3.10 -3.93
C THR A 107 -1.22 -3.11 -5.21
N GLY A 108 -0.08 -2.41 -5.21
CA GLY A 108 0.80 -2.36 -6.37
C GLY A 108 0.28 -1.47 -7.50
N ASP A 109 0.81 -1.67 -8.68
CA ASP A 109 0.64 -0.84 -9.87
C ASP A 109 -0.66 -1.19 -10.62
N VAL A 110 -1.80 -0.87 -10.01
CA VAL A 110 -3.12 -1.18 -10.59
C VAL A 110 -3.52 -0.17 -11.66
N GLY A 111 -4.27 -0.62 -12.66
CA GLY A 111 -4.78 0.27 -13.72
C GLY A 111 -5.90 1.19 -13.25
N SER A 112 -5.97 2.37 -13.84
CA SER A 112 -7.03 3.35 -13.59
C SER A 112 -8.31 2.94 -14.34
N SER A 113 -9.25 2.34 -13.63
CA SER A 113 -10.57 1.99 -14.17
C SER A 113 -11.59 1.83 -13.05
N TRP A 114 -12.88 1.99 -13.38
CA TRP A 114 -13.99 1.77 -12.45
C TRP A 114 -14.07 0.32 -11.96
N ASP A 115 -13.79 -0.65 -12.82
CA ASP A 115 -13.78 -2.06 -12.44
C ASP A 115 -12.65 -2.33 -11.43
N MET A 116 -11.45 -1.81 -11.69
CA MET A 116 -10.34 -1.94 -10.77
C MET A 116 -10.65 -1.24 -9.44
N PHE A 117 -11.25 -0.07 -9.46
CA PHE A 117 -11.64 0.64 -8.23
C PHE A 117 -12.58 -0.20 -7.36
N ARG A 118 -13.63 -0.81 -7.94
CA ARG A 118 -14.52 -1.73 -7.19
C ARG A 118 -13.75 -2.90 -6.58
N ARG A 119 -12.85 -3.50 -7.34
CA ARG A 119 -12.00 -4.60 -6.85
C ARG A 119 -11.09 -4.19 -5.70
N GLN A 120 -10.62 -2.93 -5.69
CA GLN A 120 -9.78 -2.42 -4.61
C GLN A 120 -10.54 -2.33 -3.29
N ILE A 121 -11.80 -1.96 -3.29
CA ILE A 121 -12.62 -1.92 -2.07
C ILE A 121 -12.71 -3.33 -1.46
N THR A 122 -13.11 -4.30 -2.27
CA THR A 122 -13.18 -5.71 -1.84
C THR A 122 -11.82 -6.27 -1.40
N ALA A 123 -10.74 -5.88 -2.10
CA ALA A 123 -9.39 -6.29 -1.73
C ALA A 123 -9.01 -5.77 -0.33
N GLY A 124 -9.33 -4.53 0.01
CA GLY A 124 -9.08 -3.97 1.33
C GLY A 124 -9.81 -4.72 2.45
N LEU A 125 -11.05 -5.12 2.21
CA LEU A 125 -11.80 -5.94 3.15
C LEU A 125 -11.16 -7.33 3.33
N ASN A 126 -10.67 -7.95 2.24
CA ASN A 126 -9.98 -9.22 2.30
C ASN A 126 -8.62 -9.12 3.02
N PHE A 127 -7.87 -8.02 2.87
CA PHE A 127 -6.67 -7.76 3.67
C PHE A 127 -7.01 -7.75 5.17
N SER A 128 -8.07 -7.07 5.55
CA SER A 128 -8.55 -7.05 6.93
C SER A 128 -8.87 -8.44 7.46
N LEU A 129 -9.56 -9.28 6.66
CA LEU A 129 -9.89 -10.66 7.01
C LEU A 129 -8.67 -11.56 7.19
N THR A 130 -7.58 -11.29 6.49
CA THR A 130 -6.32 -12.03 6.65
C THR A 130 -5.46 -11.56 7.83
N GLY A 131 -5.96 -10.62 8.63
CA GLY A 131 -5.23 -10.05 9.77
C GLY A 131 -4.17 -9.04 9.38
N MET A 132 -4.30 -8.43 8.19
CA MET A 132 -3.43 -7.35 7.71
C MET A 132 -4.22 -6.02 7.69
N PRO A 133 -4.29 -5.33 8.85
CA PRO A 133 -5.23 -4.21 9.03
C PRO A 133 -4.79 -2.93 8.33
N HIS A 134 -3.49 -2.77 8.05
CA HIS A 134 -2.92 -1.59 7.42
C HIS A 134 -2.73 -1.83 5.92
N TRP A 135 -3.56 -1.14 5.15
CA TRP A 135 -3.64 -1.33 3.72
C TRP A 135 -3.97 -0.01 3.01
N ASN A 136 -3.57 0.12 1.75
CA ASN A 136 -4.02 1.19 0.87
C ASN A 136 -3.95 0.81 -0.61
N THR A 137 -4.53 1.64 -1.43
CA THR A 137 -4.42 1.63 -2.88
C THR A 137 -3.97 3.01 -3.37
N ASP A 138 -3.35 3.06 -4.53
CA ASP A 138 -2.99 4.32 -5.17
C ASP A 138 -4.25 5.02 -5.68
N LEU A 139 -4.50 6.25 -5.19
CA LEU A 139 -5.71 6.99 -5.51
C LEU A 139 -5.78 7.32 -7.00
N GLY A 140 -6.86 6.89 -7.63
CA GLY A 140 -7.06 7.02 -9.07
C GLY A 140 -6.44 5.89 -9.89
N GLY A 141 -5.81 4.90 -9.24
CA GLY A 141 -5.02 3.86 -9.88
C GLY A 141 -3.60 4.33 -10.22
N PHE A 142 -2.66 3.39 -10.33
CA PHE A 142 -1.27 3.71 -10.67
C PHE A 142 -1.11 4.06 -12.15
N PHE A 143 -1.57 3.19 -13.07
CA PHE A 143 -1.46 3.40 -14.51
C PHE A 143 -2.67 4.15 -15.06
N ALA A 144 -2.50 5.44 -15.39
CA ALA A 144 -3.54 6.29 -15.98
C ALA A 144 -3.37 6.50 -17.49
N GLY A 145 -2.49 5.75 -18.13
CA GLY A 145 -2.13 5.93 -19.54
C GLY A 145 -3.31 5.84 -20.53
N SER A 146 -4.34 5.03 -20.21
CA SER A 146 -5.57 4.95 -21.01
C SER A 146 -6.34 6.26 -21.10
N TYR A 147 -6.14 7.17 -20.16
CA TYR A 147 -6.79 8.48 -20.14
C TYR A 147 -5.97 9.60 -20.81
N ASN A 148 -4.68 9.36 -21.04
CA ASN A 148 -3.78 10.38 -21.60
C ASN A 148 -4.11 10.75 -23.05
N ASN A 149 -4.63 9.83 -23.87
CA ASN A 149 -4.84 10.03 -25.30
C ASN A 149 -6.33 10.04 -25.71
N SER A 150 -7.25 9.91 -24.76
CA SER A 150 -8.68 9.78 -25.07
C SER A 150 -9.34 11.09 -25.54
N LEU A 151 -8.64 12.22 -25.44
CA LEU A 151 -9.09 13.53 -25.88
C LEU A 151 -8.10 14.23 -26.81
N GLY A 152 -7.49 13.50 -27.73
CA GLY A 152 -6.63 14.10 -28.76
C GLY A 152 -5.25 14.59 -28.25
N GLY A 153 -4.59 13.81 -27.39
CA GLY A 153 -3.24 14.13 -26.90
C GLY A 153 -3.24 14.95 -25.60
N GLY A 154 -4.39 15.04 -24.93
CA GLY A 154 -4.44 15.55 -23.57
C GLY A 154 -3.80 14.63 -22.57
N THR A 155 -3.50 15.14 -21.39
CA THR A 155 -3.09 14.33 -20.24
C THR A 155 -4.32 13.91 -19.44
N ALA A 156 -4.24 12.84 -18.67
CA ALA A 156 -5.30 12.42 -17.74
C ALA A 156 -5.71 13.57 -16.79
N THR A 157 -4.80 14.46 -16.45
CA THR A 157 -5.07 15.67 -15.64
C THR A 157 -6.10 16.64 -16.27
N LYS A 158 -6.43 16.48 -17.54
CA LYS A 158 -7.45 17.29 -18.24
C LYS A 158 -8.63 16.45 -18.72
N ASN A 159 -8.63 15.16 -18.43
CA ASN A 159 -9.68 14.25 -18.88
C ASN A 159 -10.81 14.19 -17.85
N PRO A 160 -12.04 14.62 -18.18
CA PRO A 160 -13.17 14.63 -17.24
C PRO A 160 -13.50 13.23 -16.68
N MET A 161 -13.33 12.18 -17.47
CA MET A 161 -13.60 10.81 -17.01
C MET A 161 -12.58 10.36 -15.96
N PHE A 162 -11.32 10.77 -16.11
CA PHE A 162 -10.33 10.50 -15.08
C PHE A 162 -10.53 11.37 -13.84
N HIS A 163 -10.95 12.63 -14.02
CA HIS A 163 -11.28 13.51 -12.91
C HIS A 163 -12.30 12.87 -11.97
N GLU A 164 -13.40 12.33 -12.52
CA GLU A 164 -14.42 11.69 -11.69
C GLU A 164 -13.89 10.44 -11.01
N LEU A 165 -13.20 9.57 -11.72
CA LEU A 165 -12.58 8.38 -11.14
C LEU A 165 -11.63 8.75 -10.01
N TYR A 166 -10.77 9.75 -10.21
CA TYR A 166 -9.80 10.19 -9.22
C TYR A 166 -10.48 10.77 -7.97
N VAL A 167 -11.50 11.60 -8.15
CA VAL A 167 -12.30 12.17 -7.04
C VAL A 167 -12.96 11.05 -6.23
N ARG A 168 -13.65 10.09 -6.90
CA ARG A 168 -14.30 8.97 -6.19
C ARG A 168 -13.31 8.09 -5.45
N TRP A 169 -12.16 7.84 -6.06
CA TRP A 169 -11.11 7.07 -5.41
C TRP A 169 -10.48 7.83 -4.23
N ALA A 170 -10.33 9.16 -4.34
CA ALA A 170 -9.90 10.00 -3.23
C ALA A 170 -10.90 9.99 -2.07
N GLN A 171 -12.22 10.06 -2.35
CA GLN A 171 -13.28 9.95 -1.35
C GLN A 171 -13.21 8.60 -0.61
N PHE A 172 -13.00 7.50 -1.31
CA PHE A 172 -12.74 6.19 -0.70
C PHE A 172 -11.46 6.20 0.15
N GLY A 173 -10.39 6.80 -0.37
CA GLY A 173 -9.10 6.89 0.32
C GLY A 173 -9.17 7.59 1.68
N VAL A 174 -10.16 8.46 1.90
CA VAL A 174 -10.39 9.11 3.21
C VAL A 174 -10.54 8.08 4.33
N PHE A 175 -11.17 6.95 4.04
CA PHE A 175 -11.49 5.90 4.99
C PHE A 175 -10.50 4.71 4.95
N CYS A 176 -9.52 4.74 4.05
CA CYS A 176 -8.44 3.75 4.04
C CYS A 176 -7.49 3.96 5.23
N PRO A 177 -6.83 2.92 5.74
CA PRO A 177 -5.79 3.05 6.77
C PRO A 177 -4.72 4.07 6.40
N MET A 178 -4.25 4.07 5.16
CA MET A 178 -3.37 5.09 4.58
C MET A 178 -4.05 5.73 3.36
N MET A 179 -4.01 7.06 3.29
CA MET A 179 -4.46 7.81 2.13
C MET A 179 -3.24 8.30 1.36
N ARG A 180 -3.01 7.77 0.17
CA ARG A 180 -1.84 8.12 -0.65
C ARG A 180 -2.23 8.37 -2.10
N SER A 181 -1.93 9.57 -2.59
CA SER A 181 -2.01 9.88 -4.01
C SER A 181 -0.66 9.55 -4.66
N HIS A 182 -0.67 8.61 -5.61
CA HIS A 182 0.52 8.12 -6.30
C HIS A 182 0.13 7.48 -7.63
N GLY A 183 1.03 7.54 -8.61
CA GLY A 183 0.80 6.90 -9.91
C GLY A 183 1.82 7.29 -10.96
N ALA A 184 1.83 6.54 -12.06
CA ALA A 184 2.53 6.83 -13.29
C ALA A 184 1.57 7.43 -14.34
N ASP A 185 2.11 7.82 -15.48
CA ASP A 185 1.44 8.32 -16.69
C ASP A 185 0.74 9.69 -16.52
N ALA A 186 0.39 10.08 -15.32
CA ALA A 186 -0.15 11.41 -15.02
C ALA A 186 0.23 11.80 -13.58
N PRO A 187 0.65 13.04 -13.35
CA PRO A 187 0.88 13.55 -12.01
C PRO A 187 -0.42 13.57 -11.20
N ARG A 188 -0.31 13.48 -9.88
CA ARG A 188 -1.45 13.37 -8.95
C ARG A 188 -1.62 14.58 -8.05
N GLU A 189 -0.86 15.65 -8.26
CA GLU A 189 -0.96 16.90 -7.52
C GLU A 189 -2.30 17.58 -7.82
N ILE A 190 -3.08 17.85 -6.79
CA ILE A 190 -4.46 18.30 -6.93
C ILE A 190 -4.60 19.62 -7.70
N PHE A 191 -3.59 20.50 -7.63
CA PHE A 191 -3.58 21.78 -8.36
C PHE A 191 -3.49 21.62 -9.89
N LEU A 192 -3.18 20.42 -10.40
CA LEU A 192 -3.19 20.12 -11.83
C LEU A 192 -4.58 19.73 -12.34
N TYR A 193 -5.53 19.50 -11.43
CA TYR A 193 -6.91 19.12 -11.70
C TYR A 193 -7.88 20.29 -11.55
N GLY A 194 -7.36 21.49 -11.32
CA GLY A 194 -8.16 22.70 -11.19
C GLY A 194 -7.58 23.66 -10.13
N LYS A 195 -8.38 24.67 -9.81
CA LYS A 195 -8.09 25.69 -8.80
C LYS A 195 -9.31 25.89 -7.89
N ALA A 196 -9.11 26.62 -6.81
CA ALA A 196 -10.19 26.95 -5.86
C ALA A 196 -11.41 27.54 -6.57
N GLY A 197 -12.59 27.01 -6.26
CA GLY A 197 -13.86 27.29 -6.91
C GLY A 197 -14.20 26.39 -8.11
N GLU A 198 -13.30 25.51 -8.52
CA GLU A 198 -13.57 24.51 -9.57
C GLU A 198 -13.96 23.16 -8.95
N PRO A 199 -15.01 22.47 -9.45
CA PRO A 199 -15.64 21.34 -8.77
C PRO A 199 -14.66 20.17 -8.44
N VAL A 200 -13.76 19.85 -9.35
CA VAL A 200 -12.81 18.72 -9.17
C VAL A 200 -11.79 19.05 -8.08
N TYR A 201 -11.21 20.24 -8.14
CA TYR A 201 -10.25 20.70 -7.15
C TYR A 201 -10.90 20.78 -5.77
N ASP A 202 -12.07 21.41 -5.68
CA ASP A 202 -12.76 21.57 -4.40
C ASP A 202 -13.16 20.22 -3.80
N ALA A 203 -13.63 19.27 -4.61
CA ALA A 203 -13.94 17.91 -4.14
C ALA A 203 -12.71 17.16 -3.61
N LEU A 204 -11.55 17.32 -4.24
CA LEU A 204 -10.28 16.72 -3.76
C LEU A 204 -9.82 17.38 -2.45
N VAL A 205 -9.93 18.72 -2.35
CA VAL A 205 -9.61 19.45 -1.12
C VAL A 205 -10.55 19.05 0.01
N ASP A 206 -11.84 18.90 -0.25
CA ASP A 206 -12.82 18.50 0.76
C ASP A 206 -12.57 17.08 1.26
N ALA A 207 -12.19 16.15 0.38
CA ALA A 207 -11.76 14.81 0.78
C ALA A 207 -10.53 14.87 1.70
N ILE A 208 -9.54 15.69 1.39
CA ILE A 208 -8.35 15.87 2.22
C ILE A 208 -8.72 16.49 3.58
N LYS A 209 -9.53 17.54 3.59
CA LYS A 209 -10.02 18.18 4.83
C LYS A 209 -10.78 17.19 5.71
N LEU A 210 -11.67 16.39 5.11
CA LEU A 210 -12.39 15.34 5.82
C LEU A 210 -11.40 14.31 6.43
N ARG A 211 -10.38 13.87 5.66
CA ARG A 211 -9.33 13.00 6.21
C ARG A 211 -8.66 13.59 7.45
N TYR A 212 -8.30 14.87 7.39
CA TYR A 212 -7.70 15.55 8.55
C TYR A 212 -8.65 15.65 9.74
N SER A 213 -9.94 15.93 9.52
CA SER A 213 -10.93 15.97 10.60
C SER A 213 -11.15 14.60 11.26
N LEU A 214 -10.92 13.51 10.53
CA LEU A 214 -10.99 12.13 11.02
C LEU A 214 -9.72 11.64 11.73
N MET A 215 -8.67 12.46 11.84
CA MET A 215 -7.40 12.02 12.46
C MET A 215 -7.57 11.45 13.87
N PRO A 216 -8.39 12.03 14.78
CA PRO A 216 -8.61 11.44 16.09
C PRO A 216 -9.27 10.07 16.01
N TYR A 217 -10.25 9.89 15.11
CA TYR A 217 -10.89 8.60 14.85
C TYR A 217 -9.89 7.57 14.32
N ILE A 218 -9.12 7.95 13.32
CA ILE A 218 -8.09 7.08 12.70
C ILE A 218 -7.04 6.66 13.73
N TYR A 219 -6.61 7.59 14.58
CA TYR A 219 -5.66 7.30 15.64
C TYR A 219 -6.23 6.32 16.66
N SER A 220 -7.49 6.52 17.09
CA SER A 220 -8.19 5.63 18.01
C SER A 220 -8.39 4.24 17.41
N THR A 221 -8.79 4.15 16.14
CA THR A 221 -8.92 2.87 15.44
C THR A 221 -7.57 2.16 15.31
N SER A 222 -6.49 2.89 15.05
CA SER A 222 -5.12 2.33 15.03
C SER A 222 -4.72 1.76 16.39
N TRP A 223 -5.16 2.40 17.47
CA TRP A 223 -4.96 1.88 18.82
C TRP A 223 -5.72 0.56 19.05
N GLU A 224 -6.99 0.48 18.65
CA GLU A 224 -7.80 -0.76 18.71
C GLU A 224 -7.14 -1.89 17.90
N VAL A 225 -6.64 -1.58 16.69
CA VAL A 225 -5.89 -2.53 15.86
C VAL A 225 -4.69 -3.10 16.62
N SER A 226 -3.90 -2.22 17.25
CA SER A 226 -2.65 -2.60 17.90
C SER A 226 -2.82 -3.29 19.25
N HIS A 227 -3.88 -2.98 20.00
CA HIS A 227 -4.07 -3.43 21.39
C HIS A 227 -5.19 -4.47 21.55
N ARG A 228 -6.14 -4.49 20.61
CA ARG A 228 -7.31 -5.38 20.68
C ARG A 228 -7.43 -6.32 19.46
N ASN A 229 -6.42 -6.35 18.61
CA ASN A 229 -6.40 -7.15 17.38
C ASN A 229 -7.63 -6.89 16.48
N SER A 230 -8.13 -5.65 16.48
CA SER A 230 -9.19 -5.20 15.59
C SER A 230 -8.65 -4.99 14.17
N THR A 231 -9.47 -4.51 13.27
CA THR A 231 -9.06 -4.12 11.93
C THR A 231 -9.63 -2.77 11.54
N PHE A 232 -9.00 -2.10 10.58
CA PHE A 232 -9.40 -0.76 10.14
C PHE A 232 -10.67 -0.79 9.30
N MET A 233 -10.63 -1.57 8.22
CA MET A 233 -11.77 -1.78 7.33
C MET A 233 -12.48 -3.06 7.75
N ARG A 234 -13.74 -2.95 8.16
CA ARG A 234 -14.51 -4.09 8.65
C ARG A 234 -15.63 -4.39 7.66
N ALA A 235 -15.57 -5.57 7.06
CA ALA A 235 -16.70 -6.03 6.25
C ALA A 235 -17.97 -6.13 7.13
N LEU A 236 -19.12 -5.72 6.61
CA LEU A 236 -20.36 -5.66 7.39
C LEU A 236 -20.71 -6.98 8.07
N PHE A 237 -20.42 -8.12 7.47
CA PHE A 237 -20.68 -9.42 8.10
C PHE A 237 -19.86 -9.68 9.36
N MET A 238 -18.75 -8.96 9.59
CA MET A 238 -17.97 -9.10 10.82
C MET A 238 -18.74 -8.57 12.03
N ASP A 239 -19.62 -7.61 11.84
CA ASP A 239 -20.44 -7.01 12.88
C ASP A 239 -21.89 -7.52 12.84
N PHE A 240 -22.35 -8.04 11.69
CA PHE A 240 -23.72 -8.50 11.45
C PHE A 240 -23.74 -9.93 10.90
N LEU A 241 -23.02 -10.85 11.56
CA LEU A 241 -22.80 -12.22 11.09
C LEU A 241 -24.09 -13.01 10.85
N SER A 242 -25.14 -12.74 11.61
CA SER A 242 -26.45 -13.41 11.50
C SER A 242 -27.33 -12.88 10.36
N ASP A 243 -26.95 -11.79 9.70
CA ASP A 243 -27.68 -11.24 8.55
C ASP A 243 -27.04 -11.67 7.23
N PRO A 244 -27.63 -12.63 6.50
CA PRO A 244 -27.08 -13.11 5.23
C PRO A 244 -26.95 -12.02 4.15
N LYS A 245 -27.69 -10.92 4.26
CA LYS A 245 -27.59 -9.80 3.32
C LYS A 245 -26.21 -9.15 3.33
N THR A 246 -25.51 -9.20 4.48
CA THR A 246 -24.20 -8.58 4.65
C THR A 246 -23.05 -9.40 4.03
N TRP A 247 -23.25 -10.69 3.76
CA TRP A 247 -22.17 -11.61 3.36
C TRP A 247 -21.55 -11.31 2.01
N ASN A 248 -22.33 -10.71 1.10
CA ASN A 248 -21.87 -10.35 -0.25
C ASN A 248 -21.72 -8.85 -0.49
N MET A 249 -21.71 -8.04 0.58
CA MET A 249 -21.52 -6.60 0.48
C MET A 249 -20.01 -6.26 0.41
N GLY A 250 -19.46 -6.32 -0.79
CA GLY A 250 -18.03 -6.08 -1.05
C GLY A 250 -17.65 -4.62 -1.24
N SER A 251 -18.59 -3.67 -1.10
CA SER A 251 -18.38 -2.23 -1.28
C SER A 251 -18.78 -1.39 -0.06
N GLU A 252 -19.24 -2.04 1.01
CA GLU A 252 -19.67 -1.39 2.26
C GLU A 252 -18.88 -1.92 3.45
N TYR A 253 -18.51 -1.03 4.38
CA TYR A 253 -17.72 -1.34 5.59
C TYR A 253 -17.81 -0.24 6.64
#